data_bcbe65f315073eaa1ba83273d3bb3ad1
#
_entry.id   bcbe65f315073eaa1ba83273d3bb3ad1
#
_cell.length_a   1.000
_cell.length_b   1.000
_cell.length_c   1.000
_cell.angle_alpha   90.00
_cell.angle_beta   90.00
_cell.angle_gamma   90.00
#
_symmetry.space_group_name_H-M   'P 1'
#
loop_
_entity.id
_entity.type
_entity.pdbx_description
1 polymer ?
#
loop_
_entity_poly.entity_id
_entity_poly.type
_entity_poly.pdbx_seq_one_letter_code
_entity_poly.pdbx_strand_id
1 'polypeptide(L)'
;MTEIEIIARAQMYLEKLANGVNPLTDEEVAENDVVNNVRISRCLYYVTGILKQITTTGSFEIQKSEFSLSAQQLERFAYSQTPLTVSEITKRLNELVNPLQCSTLKNGVITEWLTEIGMLTNVIINNKSKKRVTDNGRSVGIISEQRVNQQESTYEAISYNLNAQHFIVDNIHSIIELNRKKATKADEKRDE
;
A
#
# COMPACT_ATOMS: atom_id res chain seq x y z
N MET A 1 -8.85 -33.25 -10.24
CA MET A 1 -7.57 -32.61 -9.89
C MET A 1 -7.90 -31.33 -9.16
N THR A 2 -7.46 -31.19 -7.92
CA THR A 2 -7.68 -29.98 -7.12
C THR A 2 -6.76 -28.86 -7.61
N GLU A 3 -7.08 -27.60 -7.26
CA GLU A 3 -6.26 -26.45 -7.63
C GLU A 3 -4.83 -26.57 -7.08
N ILE A 4 -4.67 -27.07 -5.85
CA ILE A 4 -3.36 -27.32 -5.23
C ILE A 4 -2.55 -28.36 -6.04
N GLU A 5 -3.18 -29.43 -6.53
CA GLU A 5 -2.51 -30.43 -7.36
C GLU A 5 -2.04 -29.85 -8.69
N ILE A 6 -2.81 -28.92 -9.27
CA ILE A 6 -2.41 -28.19 -10.50
C ILE A 6 -1.19 -27.32 -10.22
N ILE A 7 -1.21 -26.56 -9.11
CA ILE A 7 -0.10 -25.70 -8.69
C ILE A 7 1.16 -26.53 -8.42
N ALA A 8 1.04 -27.65 -7.72
CA ALA A 8 2.18 -28.53 -7.44
C ALA A 8 2.80 -29.11 -8.73
N ARG A 9 1.97 -29.46 -9.72
CA ARG A 9 2.46 -29.90 -11.02
C ARG A 9 3.15 -28.78 -11.80
N ALA A 10 2.61 -27.58 -11.78
CA ALA A 10 3.22 -26.40 -12.40
C ALA A 10 4.58 -26.10 -11.75
N GLN A 11 4.66 -26.15 -10.40
CA GLN A 11 5.92 -26.01 -9.67
C GLN A 11 6.98 -27.01 -10.15
N MET A 12 6.64 -28.32 -10.21
CA MET A 12 7.54 -29.36 -10.64
C MET A 12 8.04 -29.13 -12.08
N TYR A 13 7.18 -28.70 -13.00
CA TYR A 13 7.56 -28.45 -14.39
C TYR A 13 8.49 -27.24 -14.50
N LEU A 14 8.21 -26.15 -13.80
CA LEU A 14 9.04 -24.95 -13.80
C LEU A 14 10.40 -25.21 -13.14
N GLU A 15 10.44 -26.02 -12.09
CA GLU A 15 11.70 -26.43 -11.44
C GLU A 15 12.59 -27.20 -12.36
N LYS A 16 12.05 -28.17 -13.13
CA LYS A 16 12.78 -28.91 -14.14
C LYS A 16 13.32 -27.97 -15.22
N LEU A 17 12.49 -27.11 -15.78
CA LEU A 17 12.91 -26.11 -16.77
C LEU A 17 13.99 -25.17 -16.24
N ALA A 18 13.89 -24.74 -14.99
CA ALA A 18 14.89 -23.87 -14.35
C ALA A 18 16.26 -24.57 -14.24
N ASN A 19 16.28 -25.92 -14.15
CA ASN A 19 17.46 -26.75 -14.12
C ASN A 19 17.91 -27.22 -15.51
N GLY A 20 17.31 -26.72 -16.59
CA GLY A 20 17.66 -27.14 -17.95
C GLY A 20 17.19 -28.55 -18.33
N VAL A 21 16.11 -29.04 -17.68
CA VAL A 21 15.54 -30.36 -17.92
C VAL A 21 14.16 -30.22 -18.54
N ASN A 22 13.87 -30.97 -19.59
CA ASN A 22 12.56 -31.07 -20.21
C ASN A 22 11.58 -31.78 -19.24
N PRO A 23 10.51 -31.15 -18.78
CA PRO A 23 9.60 -31.73 -17.77
C PRO A 23 8.77 -32.92 -18.30
N LEU A 24 8.71 -33.13 -19.60
CA LEU A 24 7.93 -34.19 -20.24
C LEU A 24 8.76 -35.46 -20.54
N THR A 25 10.06 -35.29 -20.87
CA THR A 25 10.92 -36.40 -21.24
C THR A 25 11.97 -36.73 -20.19
N ASP A 26 12.21 -35.84 -19.21
CA ASP A 26 13.26 -35.89 -18.20
C ASP A 26 14.69 -35.84 -18.80
N GLU A 27 14.84 -35.42 -20.05
CA GLU A 27 16.12 -35.25 -20.72
C GLU A 27 16.63 -33.81 -20.54
N GLU A 28 17.96 -33.64 -20.59
CA GLU A 28 18.55 -32.31 -20.61
C GLU A 28 18.17 -31.58 -21.91
N VAL A 29 17.81 -30.32 -21.81
CA VAL A 29 17.52 -29.46 -22.97
C VAL A 29 18.83 -29.07 -23.67
N ALA A 30 18.76 -28.73 -24.96
CA ALA A 30 19.92 -28.33 -25.75
C ALA A 30 20.62 -27.11 -25.10
N GLU A 31 21.95 -27.06 -25.20
CA GLU A 31 22.78 -26.03 -24.56
C GLU A 31 22.40 -24.61 -24.99
N ASN A 32 21.88 -24.43 -26.20
CA ASN A 32 21.43 -23.17 -26.78
C ASN A 32 19.90 -22.90 -26.56
N ASP A 33 19.23 -23.74 -25.77
CA ASP A 33 17.82 -23.51 -25.45
C ASP A 33 17.63 -22.24 -24.59
N VAL A 34 16.49 -21.56 -24.79
CA VAL A 34 16.17 -20.33 -24.10
C VAL A 34 16.10 -20.50 -22.57
N VAL A 35 15.74 -21.69 -22.10
CA VAL A 35 15.67 -21.96 -20.64
C VAL A 35 17.05 -22.00 -19.98
N ASN A 36 18.13 -22.28 -20.75
CA ASN A 36 19.49 -22.22 -20.27
C ASN A 36 20.05 -20.78 -20.16
N ASN A 37 19.28 -19.77 -20.59
CA ASN A 37 19.64 -18.38 -20.34
C ASN A 37 19.52 -18.05 -18.88
N VAL A 38 20.61 -17.54 -18.26
CA VAL A 38 20.70 -17.23 -16.84
C VAL A 38 19.55 -16.31 -16.34
N ARG A 39 19.07 -15.38 -17.18
CA ARG A 39 17.98 -14.49 -16.82
C ARG A 39 16.64 -15.24 -16.76
N ILE A 40 16.41 -16.15 -17.70
CA ILE A 40 15.21 -16.98 -17.76
C ILE A 40 15.22 -18.00 -16.61
N SER A 41 16.33 -18.72 -16.42
CA SER A 41 16.50 -19.68 -15.33
C SER A 41 16.23 -19.02 -13.95
N ARG A 42 16.79 -17.85 -13.68
CA ARG A 42 16.51 -17.08 -12.44
C ARG A 42 15.05 -16.70 -12.27
N CYS A 43 14.38 -16.31 -13.35
CA CYS A 43 12.95 -16.00 -13.34
C CYS A 43 12.12 -17.26 -13.01
N LEU A 44 12.44 -18.39 -13.61
CA LEU A 44 11.78 -19.68 -13.35
C LEU A 44 11.97 -20.10 -11.88
N TYR A 45 13.19 -20.02 -11.34
CA TYR A 45 13.45 -20.29 -9.91
C TYR A 45 12.65 -19.40 -8.98
N TYR A 46 12.53 -18.10 -9.30
CA TYR A 46 11.73 -17.18 -8.50
C TYR A 46 10.26 -17.59 -8.47
N VAL A 47 9.67 -17.89 -9.64
CA VAL A 47 8.27 -18.32 -9.73
C VAL A 47 8.06 -19.67 -9.03
N THR A 48 8.99 -20.61 -9.18
CA THR A 48 8.96 -21.90 -8.49
C THR A 48 8.94 -21.73 -6.96
N GLY A 49 9.73 -20.80 -6.43
CA GLY A 49 9.72 -20.45 -5.00
C GLY A 49 8.35 -19.97 -4.51
N ILE A 50 7.67 -19.14 -5.31
CA ILE A 50 6.31 -18.66 -5.02
C ILE A 50 5.32 -19.83 -5.00
N LEU A 51 5.34 -20.69 -6.02
CA LEU A 51 4.43 -21.85 -6.09
C LEU A 51 4.68 -22.83 -4.95
N LYS A 52 5.93 -23.05 -4.56
CA LYS A 52 6.30 -23.87 -3.41
C LYS A 52 5.71 -23.33 -2.11
N GLN A 53 5.72 -22.02 -1.91
CA GLN A 53 5.09 -21.41 -0.74
C GLN A 53 3.57 -21.66 -0.74
N ILE A 54 2.89 -21.48 -1.88
CA ILE A 54 1.44 -21.73 -2.00
C ILE A 54 1.12 -23.19 -1.69
N THR A 55 1.89 -24.15 -2.24
CA THR A 55 1.65 -25.59 -2.00
C THR A 55 1.90 -26.00 -0.55
N THR A 56 2.80 -25.29 0.16
CA THR A 56 3.16 -25.62 1.55
C THR A 56 2.21 -24.96 2.57
N THR A 57 1.81 -23.70 2.35
CA THR A 57 1.04 -22.89 3.31
C THR A 57 -0.42 -22.71 2.91
N GLY A 58 -0.82 -23.14 1.70
CA GLY A 58 -2.15 -22.93 1.16
C GLY A 58 -2.43 -21.51 0.65
N SER A 59 -1.49 -20.59 0.85
CA SER A 59 -1.61 -19.19 0.39
C SER A 59 -0.22 -18.61 0.06
N PHE A 60 -0.19 -17.65 -0.84
CA PHE A 60 0.98 -16.83 -1.09
C PHE A 60 0.75 -15.44 -0.49
N GLU A 61 1.35 -15.21 0.65
CA GLU A 61 1.41 -13.88 1.24
C GLU A 61 2.80 -13.28 0.97
N ILE A 62 2.83 -12.26 0.12
CA ILE A 62 4.02 -11.40 0.04
C ILE A 62 4.10 -10.67 1.38
N GLN A 63 5.07 -11.02 2.22
CA GLN A 63 5.39 -10.22 3.40
C GLN A 63 5.85 -8.84 2.93
N LYS A 64 4.90 -7.93 2.82
CA LYS A 64 5.21 -6.54 2.50
C LYS A 64 5.86 -5.90 3.69
N SER A 65 6.94 -5.17 3.45
CA SER A 65 7.48 -4.27 4.47
C SER A 65 6.43 -3.23 4.88
N GLU A 66 6.57 -2.70 6.06
CA GLU A 66 5.73 -1.57 6.49
C GLU A 66 5.91 -0.37 5.55
N PHE A 67 4.87 0.48 5.47
CA PHE A 67 4.94 1.71 4.68
C PHE A 67 6.10 2.59 5.17
N SER A 68 7.00 2.92 4.26
CA SER A 68 8.13 3.81 4.53
C SER A 68 8.49 4.58 3.27
N LEU A 69 9.00 5.80 3.43
CA LEU A 69 9.46 6.67 2.36
C LEU A 69 10.85 7.18 2.67
N SER A 70 11.75 7.09 1.70
CA SER A 70 13.06 7.73 1.75
C SER A 70 12.96 9.20 1.36
N ALA A 71 13.98 10.02 1.73
CA ALA A 71 14.04 11.42 1.33
C ALA A 71 13.96 11.60 -0.20
N GLN A 72 14.66 10.76 -0.97
CA GLN A 72 14.62 10.80 -2.43
C GLN A 72 13.23 10.48 -3.02
N GLN A 73 12.45 9.63 -2.35
CA GLN A 73 11.07 9.37 -2.77
C GLN A 73 10.18 10.56 -2.46
N LEU A 74 10.34 11.21 -1.30
CA LEU A 74 9.57 12.40 -0.91
C LEU A 74 9.81 13.59 -1.86
N GLU A 75 11.03 13.79 -2.35
CA GLU A 75 11.35 14.82 -3.36
C GLU A 75 10.54 14.66 -4.65
N ARG A 76 10.04 13.44 -4.93
CA ARG A 76 9.22 13.13 -6.11
C ARG A 76 7.73 13.33 -5.88
N PHE A 77 7.32 13.79 -4.69
CA PHE A 77 5.91 14.04 -4.41
C PHE A 77 5.37 15.16 -5.30
N ALA A 78 4.30 14.87 -6.03
CA ALA A 78 3.67 15.82 -6.94
C ALA A 78 2.69 16.73 -6.18
N TYR A 79 3.16 17.91 -5.78
CA TYR A 79 2.30 18.94 -5.19
C TYR A 79 1.29 19.49 -6.21
N SER A 80 0.17 20.04 -5.71
CA SER A 80 -0.88 20.64 -6.53
C SER A 80 -1.16 22.07 -6.11
N GLN A 81 -1.30 22.98 -7.08
CA GLN A 81 -1.75 24.34 -6.82
C GLN A 81 -3.24 24.39 -6.43
N THR A 82 -4.05 23.42 -6.92
CA THR A 82 -5.43 23.25 -6.49
C THR A 82 -5.51 22.42 -5.21
N PRO A 83 -6.45 22.73 -4.31
CA PRO A 83 -6.63 21.94 -3.09
C PRO A 83 -6.91 20.46 -3.41
N LEU A 84 -6.23 19.56 -2.69
CA LEU A 84 -6.39 18.12 -2.79
C LEU A 84 -7.25 17.58 -1.64
N THR A 85 -7.94 16.48 -1.86
CA THR A 85 -8.53 15.67 -0.78
C THR A 85 -7.46 14.82 -0.09
N VAL A 86 -7.74 14.34 1.12
CA VAL A 86 -6.83 13.40 1.81
C VAL A 86 -6.61 12.13 0.99
N SER A 87 -7.62 11.68 0.26
CA SER A 87 -7.53 10.49 -0.60
C SER A 87 -6.55 10.69 -1.76
N GLU A 88 -6.54 11.87 -2.37
CA GLU A 88 -5.59 12.22 -3.43
C GLU A 88 -4.16 12.35 -2.91
N ILE A 89 -3.97 12.96 -1.73
CA ILE A 89 -2.66 13.04 -1.07
C ILE A 89 -2.15 11.63 -0.75
N THR A 90 -2.99 10.78 -0.14
CA THR A 90 -2.61 9.40 0.19
C THR A 90 -2.30 8.58 -1.06
N LYS A 91 -3.07 8.76 -2.14
CA LYS A 91 -2.81 8.10 -3.42
C LYS A 91 -1.43 8.48 -3.96
N ARG A 92 -1.10 9.78 -3.99
CA ARG A 92 0.21 10.27 -4.44
C ARG A 92 1.36 9.77 -3.58
N LEU A 93 1.19 9.68 -2.25
CA LEU A 93 2.18 9.08 -1.36
C LEU A 93 2.39 7.59 -1.64
N ASN A 94 1.31 6.84 -1.89
CA ASN A 94 1.37 5.42 -2.22
C ASN A 94 1.98 5.14 -3.60
N GLU A 95 1.88 6.07 -4.54
CA GLU A 95 2.53 5.99 -5.87
C GLU A 95 4.07 6.10 -5.78
N LEU A 96 4.61 6.61 -4.67
CA LEU A 96 6.06 6.70 -4.44
C LEU A 96 6.70 5.37 -3.99
N VAL A 97 5.91 4.39 -3.59
CA VAL A 97 6.38 3.07 -3.14
C VAL A 97 5.99 1.97 -4.12
N ASN A 98 6.75 0.88 -4.10
CA ASN A 98 6.38 -0.32 -4.86
C ASN A 98 5.30 -1.09 -4.08
N PRO A 99 4.06 -1.21 -4.58
CA PRO A 99 2.95 -1.86 -3.87
C PRO A 99 3.14 -3.37 -3.71
N LEU A 100 4.09 -3.99 -4.43
CA LEU A 100 4.45 -5.40 -4.28
C LEU A 100 5.41 -5.63 -3.11
N GLN A 101 6.19 -4.63 -2.71
CA GLN A 101 7.22 -4.73 -1.68
C GLN A 101 6.85 -4.05 -0.38
N CYS A 102 5.95 -3.06 -0.44
CA CYS A 102 5.59 -2.20 0.68
C CYS A 102 4.06 -2.16 0.85
N SER A 103 3.61 -2.15 2.09
CA SER A 103 2.20 -1.90 2.41
C SER A 103 1.81 -0.47 2.06
N THR A 104 0.51 -0.21 1.89
CA THR A 104 0.01 1.12 1.54
C THR A 104 -0.43 1.90 2.77
N LEU A 105 -0.23 3.22 2.74
CA LEU A 105 -0.77 4.13 3.74
C LEU A 105 -2.29 4.26 3.54
N LYS A 106 -3.05 4.26 4.64
CA LYS A 106 -4.51 4.48 4.61
C LYS A 106 -4.85 5.95 4.86
N ASN A 107 -5.87 6.47 4.20
CA ASN A 107 -6.35 7.86 4.39
C ASN A 107 -6.62 8.19 5.87
N GLY A 108 -7.18 7.23 6.62
CA GLY A 108 -7.51 7.38 8.03
C GLY A 108 -6.31 7.78 8.89
N VAL A 109 -5.11 7.29 8.57
CA VAL A 109 -3.90 7.57 9.35
C VAL A 109 -3.54 9.06 9.30
N ILE A 110 -3.62 9.70 8.13
CA ILE A 110 -3.36 11.14 7.98
C ILE A 110 -4.41 11.94 8.76
N THR A 111 -5.69 11.62 8.62
CA THR A 111 -6.75 12.35 9.32
C THR A 111 -6.72 12.16 10.83
N GLU A 112 -6.29 11.01 11.32
CA GLU A 112 -6.10 10.75 12.74
C GLU A 112 -4.92 11.51 13.30
N TRP A 113 -3.77 11.49 12.61
CA TRP A 113 -2.62 12.30 12.99
C TRP A 113 -2.98 13.79 13.06
N LEU A 114 -3.66 14.33 12.03
CA LEU A 114 -4.13 15.71 12.03
C LEU A 114 -5.11 16.00 13.20
N THR A 115 -5.84 14.99 13.66
CA THR A 115 -6.72 15.13 14.82
C THR A 115 -5.92 15.12 16.12
N GLU A 116 -4.92 14.27 16.25
CA GLU A 116 -4.03 14.20 17.43
C GLU A 116 -3.26 15.50 17.65
N ILE A 117 -2.79 16.13 16.57
CA ILE A 117 -2.09 17.43 16.66
C ILE A 117 -3.02 18.65 16.66
N GLY A 118 -4.35 18.43 16.72
CA GLY A 118 -5.33 19.51 16.88
C GLY A 118 -5.63 20.32 15.61
N MET A 119 -5.25 19.84 14.42
CA MET A 119 -5.62 20.46 13.14
C MET A 119 -7.04 20.11 12.69
N LEU A 120 -7.51 18.93 13.11
CA LEU A 120 -8.88 18.48 12.96
C LEU A 120 -9.46 18.14 14.33
N THR A 121 -10.79 18.16 14.44
CA THR A 121 -11.52 17.70 15.62
C THR A 121 -12.67 16.78 15.22
N ASN A 122 -13.09 15.91 16.14
CA ASN A 122 -14.28 15.08 15.95
C ASN A 122 -15.49 15.80 16.52
N VAL A 123 -16.56 15.91 15.74
CA VAL A 123 -17.86 16.39 16.18
C VAL A 123 -18.91 15.33 15.92
N ILE A 124 -19.88 15.20 16.85
CA ILE A 124 -21.00 14.28 16.68
C ILE A 124 -22.15 15.04 16.04
N ILE A 125 -22.57 14.67 14.84
CA ILE A 125 -23.70 15.23 14.13
C ILE A 125 -24.62 14.06 13.73
N ASN A 126 -25.88 14.09 14.17
CA ASN A 126 -26.86 13.03 13.91
C ASN A 126 -26.35 11.62 14.30
N ASN A 127 -25.78 11.48 15.49
CA ASN A 127 -25.15 10.25 16.02
C ASN A 127 -24.00 9.68 15.16
N LYS A 128 -23.43 10.48 14.26
CA LYS A 128 -22.26 10.10 13.46
C LYS A 128 -21.09 11.03 13.79
N SER A 129 -19.92 10.44 14.04
CA SER A 129 -18.67 11.19 14.19
C SER A 129 -18.24 11.75 12.84
N LYS A 130 -18.05 13.06 12.76
CA LYS A 130 -17.53 13.76 11.58
C LYS A 130 -16.29 14.55 11.94
N LYS A 131 -15.38 14.69 11.01
CA LYS A 131 -14.20 15.55 11.16
C LYS A 131 -14.58 16.99 10.83
N ARG A 132 -14.05 17.93 11.61
CA ARG A 132 -14.16 19.37 11.38
C ARG A 132 -12.80 20.02 11.48
N VAL A 133 -12.56 21.04 10.65
CA VAL A 133 -11.31 21.81 10.65
C VAL A 133 -11.31 22.77 11.84
N THR A 134 -10.22 22.80 12.60
CA THR A 134 -9.99 23.77 13.68
C THR A 134 -9.40 25.08 13.14
N ASP A 135 -9.27 26.11 13.97
CA ASP A 135 -8.59 27.34 13.58
C ASP A 135 -7.10 27.10 13.28
N ASN A 136 -6.45 26.20 14.03
CA ASN A 136 -5.09 25.76 13.74
C ASN A 136 -5.02 25.06 12.37
N GLY A 137 -5.99 24.22 12.06
CA GLY A 137 -6.06 23.58 10.74
C GLY A 137 -6.23 24.58 9.60
N ARG A 138 -7.04 25.61 9.79
CA ARG A 138 -7.19 26.69 8.80
C ARG A 138 -5.91 27.47 8.60
N SER A 139 -5.16 27.74 9.66
CA SER A 139 -3.90 28.50 9.58
C SER A 139 -2.83 27.80 8.76
N VAL A 140 -2.83 26.45 8.72
CA VAL A 140 -1.91 25.66 7.87
C VAL A 140 -2.47 25.38 6.47
N GLY A 141 -3.68 25.88 6.14
CA GLY A 141 -4.25 25.77 4.81
C GLY A 141 -5.19 24.59 4.59
N ILE A 142 -5.74 24.01 5.67
CA ILE A 142 -6.84 23.04 5.56
C ILE A 142 -8.13 23.81 5.35
N ILE A 143 -8.87 23.49 4.30
CA ILE A 143 -10.08 24.18 3.85
C ILE A 143 -11.28 23.28 4.13
N SER A 144 -12.37 23.91 4.59
CA SER A 144 -13.66 23.25 4.75
C SER A 144 -14.70 23.98 3.91
N GLU A 145 -15.37 23.25 3.03
CA GLU A 145 -16.42 23.75 2.13
C GLU A 145 -17.68 22.91 2.24
N GLN A 146 -18.83 23.56 2.22
CA GLN A 146 -20.09 22.84 2.09
C GLN A 146 -20.29 22.43 0.63
N ARG A 147 -20.53 21.13 0.40
CA ARG A 147 -20.86 20.57 -0.91
C ARG A 147 -22.19 19.84 -0.84
N VAL A 148 -22.89 19.80 -1.95
CA VAL A 148 -24.13 19.07 -2.11
C VAL A 148 -23.81 17.75 -2.85
N ASN A 149 -24.30 16.64 -2.34
CA ASN A 149 -24.17 15.35 -3.01
C ASN A 149 -25.28 15.15 -4.05
N GLN A 150 -25.23 14.04 -4.81
CA GLN A 150 -26.25 13.69 -5.83
C GLN A 150 -27.66 13.48 -5.25
N GLN A 151 -27.79 13.33 -3.92
CA GLN A 151 -29.05 13.14 -3.20
C GLN A 151 -29.53 14.47 -2.54
N GLU A 152 -29.01 15.62 -2.99
CA GLU A 152 -29.30 16.96 -2.47
C GLU A 152 -28.99 17.15 -0.98
N SER A 153 -28.21 16.24 -0.39
CA SER A 153 -27.73 16.37 0.99
C SER A 153 -26.45 17.20 1.06
N THR A 154 -26.43 18.18 1.93
CA THR A 154 -25.25 19.01 2.20
C THR A 154 -24.27 18.26 3.09
N TYR A 155 -22.99 18.22 2.70
CA TYR A 155 -21.90 17.69 3.51
C TYR A 155 -20.70 18.64 3.52
N GLU A 156 -19.92 18.58 4.59
CA GLU A 156 -18.68 19.34 4.72
C GLU A 156 -17.53 18.56 4.08
N ALA A 157 -16.95 19.12 3.01
CA ALA A 157 -15.78 18.55 2.34
C ALA A 157 -14.52 19.22 2.87
N ILE A 158 -13.53 18.42 3.27
CA ILE A 158 -12.22 18.89 3.73
C ILE A 158 -11.23 18.73 2.59
N SER A 159 -10.51 19.79 2.27
CA SER A 159 -9.46 19.83 1.27
C SER A 159 -8.21 20.54 1.80
N TYR A 160 -7.08 20.32 1.16
CA TYR A 160 -5.75 20.71 1.58
C TYR A 160 -5.10 21.54 0.48
N ASN A 161 -4.92 22.83 0.72
CA ASN A 161 -4.21 23.71 -0.22
C ASN A 161 -2.71 23.35 -0.26
N LEU A 162 -1.93 24.05 -1.08
CA LEU A 162 -0.51 23.80 -1.25
C LEU A 162 0.26 23.81 0.08
N ASN A 163 -0.02 24.75 0.98
CA ASN A 163 0.65 24.83 2.29
C ASN A 163 0.31 23.63 3.18
N ALA A 164 -0.95 23.20 3.20
CA ALA A 164 -1.38 22.02 3.94
C ALA A 164 -0.79 20.71 3.34
N GLN A 165 -0.60 20.65 2.03
CA GLN A 165 0.10 19.52 1.39
C GLN A 165 1.55 19.45 1.85
N HIS A 166 2.29 20.57 1.84
CA HIS A 166 3.64 20.64 2.38
C HIS A 166 3.67 20.24 3.86
N PHE A 167 2.78 20.79 4.67
CA PHE A 167 2.69 20.45 6.08
C PHE A 167 2.54 18.94 6.33
N ILE A 168 1.70 18.25 5.56
CA ILE A 168 1.51 16.79 5.67
C ILE A 168 2.76 16.04 5.23
N VAL A 169 3.35 16.42 4.09
CA VAL A 169 4.52 15.72 3.53
C VAL A 169 5.76 15.91 4.41
N ASP A 170 6.00 17.11 4.93
CA ASP A 170 7.13 17.42 5.83
C ASP A 170 7.03 16.64 7.14
N ASN A 171 5.82 16.30 7.59
CA ASN A 171 5.57 15.52 8.80
C ASN A 171 5.27 14.03 8.53
N ILE A 172 5.57 13.52 7.34
CA ILE A 172 5.21 12.14 6.95
C ILE A 172 5.80 11.08 7.89
N HIS A 173 6.97 11.31 8.46
CA HIS A 173 7.58 10.37 9.41
C HIS A 173 6.73 10.19 10.67
N SER A 174 6.19 11.26 11.23
CA SER A 174 5.27 11.21 12.38
C SER A 174 3.97 10.48 12.05
N ILE A 175 3.46 10.64 10.83
CA ILE A 175 2.28 9.93 10.32
C ILE A 175 2.57 8.43 10.20
N ILE A 176 3.75 8.06 9.68
CA ILE A 176 4.18 6.66 9.57
C ILE A 176 4.33 6.01 10.94
N GLU A 177 4.92 6.70 11.91
CA GLU A 177 5.04 6.20 13.28
C GLU A 177 3.69 5.94 13.94
N LEU A 178 2.71 6.82 13.73
CA LEU A 178 1.35 6.59 14.20
C LEU A 178 0.73 5.34 13.59
N ASN A 179 0.96 5.12 12.28
CA ASN A 179 0.50 3.93 11.58
C ASN A 179 1.11 2.64 12.18
N ARG A 180 2.41 2.65 12.49
CA ARG A 180 3.11 1.52 13.13
C ARG A 180 2.56 1.19 14.51
N LYS A 181 2.41 2.18 15.37
CA LYS A 181 1.85 2.01 16.72
C LYS A 181 0.46 1.37 16.70
N LYS A 182 -0.33 1.63 15.65
CA LYS A 182 -1.67 1.04 15.48
C LYS A 182 -1.63 -0.38 14.96
N ALA A 183 -0.72 -0.69 14.06
CA ALA A 183 -0.52 -2.05 13.58
C ALA A 183 -0.17 -2.99 14.73
N THR A 184 0.81 -2.61 15.57
CA THR A 184 1.24 -3.39 16.75
C THR A 184 0.10 -3.65 17.74
N LYS A 185 -0.71 -2.61 18.05
CA LYS A 185 -1.87 -2.75 18.94
C LYS A 185 -3.01 -3.61 18.36
N ALA A 186 -3.11 -3.72 17.04
CA ALA A 186 -4.12 -4.56 16.41
C ALA A 186 -3.72 -6.04 16.41
N ASP A 187 -2.42 -6.33 16.36
CA ASP A 187 -1.88 -7.68 16.42
C ASP A 187 -1.96 -8.23 17.87
N GLU A 188 -1.60 -7.42 18.87
CA GLU A 188 -1.74 -7.79 20.31
C GLU A 188 -3.19 -8.16 20.70
N LYS A 189 -4.20 -7.54 20.07
CA LYS A 189 -5.62 -7.86 20.33
C LYS A 189 -6.16 -9.08 19.59
N ARG A 190 -5.40 -9.67 18.68
CA ARG A 190 -5.76 -10.90 17.97
C ARG A 190 -5.25 -12.15 18.66
N ASP A 191 -4.23 -11.98 19.51
CA ASP A 191 -3.57 -13.07 20.27
C ASP A 191 -4.18 -13.22 21.67
N GLU A 192 -5.14 -12.38 22.09
CA GLU A 192 -6.00 -12.51 23.27
C GLU A 192 -7.39 -13.11 22.91
#